data_fb687df4127b440c558eb7c4c296e241
#
_entry.id   fb687df4127b440c558eb7c4c296e241
#
_cell.length_a   1.000
_cell.length_b   1.000
_cell.length_c   1.000
_cell.angle_alpha   90.00
_cell.angle_beta   90.00
_cell.angle_gamma   90.00
#
_symmetry.space_group_name_H-M   'P 1'
#
loop_
_entity.id
_entity.type
_entity.pdbx_description
1 polymer ?
#
loop_
_entity_poly.entity_id
_entity_poly.type
_entity_poly.pdbx_seq_one_letter_code
_entity_poly.pdbx_strand_id
1 'polypeptide(L)'
;ISEIDIDEDFKEKIRVTIEGKNYSALNNQLDKLEPCKAVTAIRSLPSLFGGDEVFDKATELCSGTKAVDALNYLHTLYDSLKTLGLGDKLIVDLGLVQRNDYYTGFVFCGYISGIGDAVLSGGRYDDLLSEFDAPMGAAGFAIDTDAITEKLLSDKNTSYTDVPDVLVYANDGAEIKAINAVADMQKNGINARFCVLETLEEAKAFAEKMGIDKVQIIG
;
A
#
# COMPACT_ATOMS: atom_id res chain seq x y z
N ILE A 1 -15.66 -16.63 -9.40
CA ILE A 1 -16.30 -17.52 -8.39
C ILE A 1 -17.83 -17.33 -8.43
N SER A 2 -18.35 -16.11 -8.58
CA SER A 2 -19.80 -15.82 -8.59
C SER A 2 -20.62 -16.57 -9.65
N GLU A 3 -19.98 -17.10 -10.68
CA GLU A 3 -20.62 -17.84 -11.77
C GLU A 3 -20.63 -19.36 -11.54
N ILE A 4 -20.08 -19.82 -10.43
CA ILE A 4 -20.07 -21.24 -10.05
C ILE A 4 -21.23 -21.47 -9.08
N ASP A 5 -22.04 -22.47 -9.36
CA ASP A 5 -23.18 -22.86 -8.52
C ASP A 5 -22.70 -23.67 -7.31
N ILE A 6 -22.27 -22.96 -6.29
CA ILE A 6 -21.78 -23.48 -5.00
C ILE A 6 -22.23 -22.56 -3.87
N ASP A 7 -22.29 -23.09 -2.64
CA ASP A 7 -22.62 -22.30 -1.46
C ASP A 7 -21.54 -21.25 -1.11
N GLU A 8 -21.92 -20.25 -0.34
CA GLU A 8 -21.00 -19.16 0.04
C GLU A 8 -19.82 -19.64 0.90
N ASP A 9 -20.02 -20.66 1.74
CA ASP A 9 -18.94 -21.23 2.55
C ASP A 9 -17.85 -21.88 1.66
N PHE A 10 -18.25 -22.49 0.57
CA PHE A 10 -17.31 -23.07 -0.37
C PHE A 10 -16.62 -22.01 -1.23
N LYS A 11 -17.33 -20.94 -1.62
CA LYS A 11 -16.74 -19.78 -2.29
C LYS A 11 -15.66 -19.13 -1.42
N GLU A 12 -15.95 -18.96 -0.14
CA GLU A 12 -15.00 -18.39 0.81
C GLU A 12 -13.76 -19.28 1.01
N LYS A 13 -13.93 -20.60 1.09
CA LYS A 13 -12.80 -21.53 1.11
C LYS A 13 -11.91 -21.41 -0.12
N ILE A 14 -12.49 -21.22 -1.30
CA ILE A 14 -11.73 -20.98 -2.53
C ILE A 14 -10.95 -19.67 -2.43
N ARG A 15 -11.59 -18.58 -1.96
CA ARG A 15 -10.92 -17.27 -1.77
C ARG A 15 -9.72 -17.38 -0.83
N VAL A 16 -9.92 -17.95 0.36
CA VAL A 16 -8.84 -18.14 1.35
C VAL A 16 -7.70 -18.97 0.78
N THR A 17 -8.03 -19.97 -0.02
CA THR A 17 -7.01 -20.84 -0.64
C THR A 17 -6.21 -20.10 -1.71
N ILE A 18 -6.86 -19.22 -2.50
CA ILE A 18 -6.19 -18.36 -3.50
C ILE A 18 -5.32 -17.32 -2.78
N GLU A 19 -5.85 -16.65 -1.77
CA GLU A 19 -5.11 -15.67 -0.95
C GLU A 19 -3.84 -16.27 -0.37
N GLY A 20 -3.96 -17.45 0.22
CA GLY A 20 -2.81 -18.19 0.78
C GLY A 20 -1.88 -18.78 -0.28
N LYS A 21 -2.12 -18.54 -1.58
CA LYS A 21 -1.33 -19.10 -2.70
C LYS A 21 -1.21 -20.64 -2.64
N ASN A 22 -2.15 -21.32 -1.96
CA ASN A 22 -2.14 -22.78 -1.82
C ASN A 22 -2.85 -23.44 -3.03
N TYR A 23 -2.18 -23.40 -4.17
CA TYR A 23 -2.73 -23.89 -5.43
C TYR A 23 -2.96 -25.40 -5.49
N SER A 24 -2.24 -26.17 -4.66
CA SER A 24 -2.51 -27.61 -4.53
C SER A 24 -3.87 -27.85 -3.87
N ALA A 25 -4.16 -27.16 -2.78
CA ALA A 25 -5.47 -27.23 -2.12
C ALA A 25 -6.59 -26.68 -3.01
N LEU A 26 -6.31 -25.58 -3.75
CA LEU A 26 -7.24 -25.02 -4.73
C LEU A 26 -7.64 -26.06 -5.77
N ASN A 27 -6.68 -26.74 -6.39
CA ASN A 27 -6.96 -27.77 -7.39
C ASN A 27 -7.83 -28.90 -6.82
N ASN A 28 -7.52 -29.37 -5.58
CA ASN A 28 -8.33 -30.39 -4.90
C ASN A 28 -9.78 -29.96 -4.61
N GLN A 29 -10.00 -28.64 -4.42
CA GLN A 29 -11.35 -28.08 -4.27
C GLN A 29 -12.05 -28.01 -5.62
N LEU A 30 -11.37 -27.53 -6.65
CA LEU A 30 -11.92 -27.41 -8.01
C LEU A 30 -12.22 -28.76 -8.66
N ASP A 31 -11.51 -29.83 -8.30
CA ASP A 31 -11.74 -31.19 -8.79
C ASP A 31 -13.10 -31.77 -8.32
N LYS A 32 -13.73 -31.15 -7.31
CA LYS A 32 -15.05 -31.55 -6.80
C LYS A 32 -16.20 -30.87 -7.56
N LEU A 33 -15.88 -29.93 -8.45
CA LEU A 33 -16.86 -29.14 -9.18
C LEU A 33 -17.03 -29.64 -10.59
N GLU A 34 -18.22 -29.42 -11.14
CA GLU A 34 -18.48 -29.70 -12.54
C GLU A 34 -17.60 -28.78 -13.43
N PRO A 35 -17.00 -29.35 -14.47
CA PRO A 35 -16.13 -28.57 -15.36
C PRO A 35 -16.91 -27.44 -16.05
N CYS A 36 -16.45 -26.20 -15.87
CA CYS A 36 -16.97 -25.02 -16.55
C CYS A 36 -15.86 -24.00 -16.82
N LYS A 37 -16.16 -22.98 -17.62
CA LYS A 37 -15.18 -21.93 -17.95
C LYS A 37 -14.65 -21.23 -16.71
N ALA A 38 -15.49 -20.92 -15.72
CA ALA A 38 -15.10 -20.26 -14.51
C ALA A 38 -14.14 -21.13 -13.67
N VAL A 39 -14.39 -22.43 -13.56
CA VAL A 39 -13.47 -23.39 -12.90
C VAL A 39 -12.12 -23.43 -13.61
N THR A 40 -12.13 -23.48 -14.95
CA THR A 40 -10.89 -23.47 -15.75
C THR A 40 -10.10 -22.16 -15.54
N ALA A 41 -10.77 -21.01 -15.55
CA ALA A 41 -10.13 -19.71 -15.32
C ALA A 41 -9.50 -19.63 -13.92
N ILE A 42 -10.23 -20.07 -12.87
CA ILE A 42 -9.70 -20.07 -11.50
C ILE A 42 -8.48 -21.01 -11.38
N ARG A 43 -8.53 -22.19 -12.01
CA ARG A 43 -7.40 -23.13 -12.03
C ARG A 43 -6.14 -22.54 -12.69
N SER A 44 -6.34 -21.60 -13.62
CA SER A 44 -5.26 -20.96 -14.37
C SER A 44 -4.63 -19.77 -13.66
N LEU A 45 -5.21 -19.25 -12.55
CA LEU A 45 -4.72 -18.08 -11.81
C LEU A 45 -3.21 -18.11 -11.52
N PRO A 46 -2.58 -19.25 -11.12
CA PRO A 46 -1.14 -19.28 -10.88
C PRO A 46 -0.28 -18.94 -12.09
N SER A 47 -0.83 -19.10 -13.30
CA SER A 47 -0.14 -18.78 -14.57
C SER A 47 -0.45 -17.38 -15.10
N LEU A 48 -1.37 -16.68 -14.46
CA LEU A 48 -1.82 -15.33 -14.83
C LEU A 48 -1.08 -14.27 -13.99
N PHE A 49 0.25 -14.35 -14.05
CA PHE A 49 1.19 -13.48 -13.37
C PHE A 49 2.28 -13.05 -14.34
N GLY A 50 2.58 -11.75 -14.43
CA GLY A 50 3.63 -11.22 -15.32
C GLY A 50 3.36 -9.82 -15.80
N GLY A 51 3.71 -9.52 -17.03
CA GLY A 51 3.51 -8.23 -17.69
C GLY A 51 2.23 -8.19 -18.54
N ASP A 52 2.34 -7.49 -19.65
CA ASP A 52 1.25 -7.25 -20.61
C ASP A 52 0.65 -8.55 -21.17
N GLU A 53 1.48 -9.56 -21.36
CA GLU A 53 1.10 -10.87 -21.93
C GLU A 53 0.07 -11.63 -21.08
N VAL A 54 -0.13 -11.21 -19.83
CA VAL A 54 -1.15 -11.79 -18.94
C VAL A 54 -2.56 -11.48 -19.44
N PHE A 55 -2.76 -10.28 -20.01
CA PHE A 55 -4.07 -9.85 -20.49
C PHE A 55 -4.55 -10.68 -21.67
N ASP A 56 -3.68 -11.03 -22.63
CA ASP A 56 -4.04 -11.87 -23.76
C ASP A 56 -4.53 -13.24 -23.29
N LYS A 57 -3.77 -13.89 -22.41
CA LYS A 57 -4.12 -15.20 -21.83
C LYS A 57 -5.42 -15.15 -21.02
N ALA A 58 -5.60 -14.10 -20.21
CA ALA A 58 -6.78 -13.92 -19.39
C ALA A 58 -8.02 -13.65 -20.24
N THR A 59 -7.90 -12.88 -21.32
CA THR A 59 -9.00 -12.59 -22.25
C THR A 59 -9.55 -13.87 -22.85
N GLU A 60 -8.69 -14.79 -23.28
CA GLU A 60 -9.12 -16.08 -23.81
C GLU A 60 -9.88 -16.90 -22.76
N LEU A 61 -9.35 -16.98 -21.52
CA LEU A 61 -9.93 -17.74 -20.42
C LEU A 61 -11.25 -17.14 -19.92
N CYS A 62 -11.34 -15.81 -19.89
CA CYS A 62 -12.52 -15.10 -19.37
C CYS A 62 -13.61 -14.86 -20.43
N SER A 63 -13.38 -15.21 -21.70
CA SER A 63 -14.33 -15.01 -22.79
C SER A 63 -15.71 -15.60 -22.47
N GLY A 64 -16.74 -14.75 -22.49
CA GLY A 64 -18.13 -15.13 -22.18
C GLY A 64 -18.42 -15.29 -20.69
N THR A 65 -17.56 -14.79 -19.81
CA THR A 65 -17.78 -14.67 -18.36
C THR A 65 -17.98 -13.21 -17.95
N LYS A 66 -18.52 -12.97 -16.75
CA LYS A 66 -18.67 -11.62 -16.18
C LYS A 66 -17.33 -10.96 -15.86
N ALA A 67 -16.23 -11.71 -15.86
CA ALA A 67 -14.89 -11.20 -15.56
C ALA A 67 -14.30 -10.34 -16.71
N VAL A 68 -14.87 -10.41 -17.92
CA VAL A 68 -14.36 -9.67 -19.09
C VAL A 68 -14.31 -8.16 -18.85
N ASP A 69 -15.36 -7.59 -18.26
CA ASP A 69 -15.43 -6.14 -18.03
C ASP A 69 -14.38 -5.69 -17.01
N ALA A 70 -14.20 -6.46 -15.94
CA ALA A 70 -13.18 -6.19 -14.93
C ALA A 70 -11.76 -6.31 -15.51
N LEU A 71 -11.54 -7.30 -16.39
CA LEU A 71 -10.27 -7.50 -17.06
C LEU A 71 -9.94 -6.33 -18.01
N ASN A 72 -10.92 -5.88 -18.81
CA ASN A 72 -10.78 -4.74 -19.71
C ASN A 72 -10.48 -3.44 -18.94
N TYR A 73 -11.16 -3.24 -17.81
CA TYR A 73 -10.90 -2.10 -16.94
C TYR A 73 -9.47 -2.13 -16.39
N LEU A 74 -9.01 -3.28 -15.88
CA LEU A 74 -7.65 -3.44 -15.37
C LEU A 74 -6.60 -3.22 -16.46
N HIS A 75 -6.84 -3.72 -17.69
CA HIS A 75 -5.95 -3.51 -18.83
C HIS A 75 -5.84 -2.03 -19.20
N THR A 76 -6.98 -1.31 -19.25
CA THR A 76 -6.99 0.14 -19.50
C THR A 76 -6.20 0.91 -18.43
N LEU A 77 -6.32 0.52 -17.15
CA LEU A 77 -5.56 1.11 -16.06
C LEU A 77 -4.05 0.84 -16.22
N TYR A 78 -3.69 -0.40 -16.54
CA TYR A 78 -2.30 -0.81 -16.78
C TYR A 78 -1.66 0.00 -17.92
N ASP A 79 -2.35 0.16 -19.05
CA ASP A 79 -1.89 0.96 -20.19
C ASP A 79 -1.70 2.43 -19.84
N SER A 80 -2.62 2.97 -19.04
CA SER A 80 -2.51 4.34 -18.54
C SER A 80 -1.26 4.54 -17.69
N LEU A 81 -0.96 3.59 -16.80
CA LEU A 81 0.25 3.61 -15.98
C LEU A 81 1.53 3.40 -16.79
N LYS A 82 1.49 2.57 -17.84
CA LYS A 82 2.61 2.45 -18.81
C LYS A 82 2.89 3.77 -19.50
N THR A 83 1.84 4.49 -19.91
CA THR A 83 1.97 5.81 -20.56
C THR A 83 2.61 6.84 -19.63
N LEU A 84 2.43 6.69 -18.32
CA LEU A 84 3.09 7.51 -17.28
C LEU A 84 4.55 7.07 -17.00
N GLY A 85 5.08 6.10 -17.73
CA GLY A 85 6.47 5.62 -17.58
C GLY A 85 6.66 4.64 -16.41
N LEU A 86 5.59 4.02 -15.90
CA LEU A 86 5.65 3.08 -14.79
C LEU A 86 5.71 1.61 -15.24
N GLY A 87 5.67 1.33 -16.54
CA GLY A 87 5.54 -0.03 -17.09
C GLY A 87 6.53 -1.05 -16.52
N ASP A 88 7.81 -0.68 -16.40
CA ASP A 88 8.87 -1.57 -15.89
C ASP A 88 8.73 -1.88 -14.37
N LYS A 89 7.83 -1.20 -13.69
CA LYS A 89 7.56 -1.37 -12.25
C LYS A 89 6.25 -2.08 -11.97
N LEU A 90 5.48 -2.42 -13.01
CA LEU A 90 4.17 -3.03 -12.89
C LEU A 90 4.24 -4.53 -13.13
N ILE A 91 3.56 -5.26 -12.26
CA ILE A 91 3.32 -6.70 -12.41
C ILE A 91 1.82 -6.93 -12.27
N VAL A 92 1.24 -7.65 -13.22
CA VAL A 92 -0.15 -8.10 -13.18
C VAL A 92 -0.20 -9.44 -12.46
N ASP A 93 -1.00 -9.53 -11.40
CA ASP A 93 -1.29 -10.78 -10.68
C ASP A 93 -2.81 -10.95 -10.55
N LEU A 94 -3.40 -11.76 -11.42
CA LEU A 94 -4.85 -12.01 -11.36
C LEU A 94 -5.25 -12.97 -10.24
N GLY A 95 -4.28 -13.55 -9.54
CA GLY A 95 -4.47 -14.31 -8.32
C GLY A 95 -4.33 -13.49 -7.04
N LEU A 96 -4.17 -12.17 -7.15
CA LEU A 96 -4.12 -11.28 -5.99
C LEU A 96 -5.52 -11.12 -5.40
N VAL A 97 -5.73 -11.65 -4.20
CA VAL A 97 -6.95 -11.50 -3.41
C VAL A 97 -6.63 -10.75 -2.14
N GLN A 98 -7.46 -9.77 -1.80
CA GLN A 98 -7.36 -8.99 -0.56
C GLN A 98 -8.51 -9.37 0.38
N ARG A 99 -8.23 -9.44 1.68
CA ARG A 99 -9.23 -9.78 2.72
C ARG A 99 -10.29 -8.70 2.95
N ASN A 100 -10.01 -7.48 2.51
CA ASN A 100 -10.89 -6.36 2.77
C ASN A 100 -12.10 -6.40 1.83
N ASP A 101 -13.25 -6.76 2.36
CA ASP A 101 -14.51 -6.90 1.59
C ASP A 101 -15.05 -5.59 1.03
N TYR A 102 -14.49 -4.44 1.45
CA TYR A 102 -14.91 -3.14 0.94
C TYR A 102 -14.34 -2.77 -0.44
N TYR A 103 -13.36 -3.52 -0.96
CA TYR A 103 -12.85 -3.26 -2.31
C TYR A 103 -13.86 -3.69 -3.37
N THR A 104 -14.23 -2.75 -4.24
CA THR A 104 -15.20 -2.95 -5.33
C THR A 104 -14.55 -2.95 -6.72
N GLY A 105 -13.26 -2.65 -6.80
CA GLY A 105 -12.53 -2.52 -8.05
C GLY A 105 -11.15 -3.18 -8.00
N PHE A 106 -10.18 -2.53 -8.64
CA PHE A 106 -8.79 -3.01 -8.61
C PHE A 106 -8.20 -2.96 -7.19
N VAL A 107 -7.29 -3.87 -6.94
CA VAL A 107 -6.43 -3.89 -5.75
C VAL A 107 -4.98 -3.89 -6.18
N PHE A 108 -4.10 -3.40 -5.32
CA PHE A 108 -2.66 -3.38 -5.61
C PHE A 108 -1.84 -3.53 -4.35
N CYS A 109 -0.63 -4.05 -4.53
CA CYS A 109 0.40 -4.13 -3.51
C CYS A 109 1.69 -3.54 -4.05
N GLY A 110 2.46 -2.90 -3.18
CA GLY A 110 3.79 -2.40 -3.49
C GLY A 110 4.85 -3.15 -2.70
N TYR A 111 5.95 -3.46 -3.37
CA TYR A 111 7.08 -4.20 -2.81
C TYR A 111 8.36 -3.42 -2.98
N ILE A 112 9.27 -3.54 -2.03
CA ILE A 112 10.63 -3.02 -2.14
C ILE A 112 11.65 -4.15 -2.02
N SER A 113 12.76 -4.00 -2.73
CA SER A 113 13.81 -5.02 -2.71
C SER A 113 14.36 -5.23 -1.30
N GLY A 114 14.44 -6.50 -0.88
CA GLY A 114 14.97 -6.88 0.42
C GLY A 114 13.92 -6.99 1.54
N ILE A 115 12.63 -6.76 1.25
CA ILE A 115 11.50 -7.08 2.13
C ILE A 115 10.67 -8.16 1.45
N GLY A 116 10.31 -9.22 2.19
CA GLY A 116 9.54 -10.34 1.67
C GLY A 116 8.04 -10.05 1.54
N ASP A 117 7.54 -9.10 2.30
CA ASP A 117 6.14 -8.74 2.38
C ASP A 117 5.84 -7.44 1.62
N ALA A 118 4.56 -7.20 1.32
CA ALA A 118 4.11 -5.94 0.74
C ALA A 118 4.25 -4.80 1.74
N VAL A 119 4.91 -3.71 1.34
CA VAL A 119 5.05 -2.49 2.14
C VAL A 119 3.97 -1.45 1.86
N LEU A 120 3.17 -1.70 0.85
CA LEU A 120 2.04 -0.86 0.47
C LEU A 120 0.92 -1.75 -0.03
N SER A 121 -0.30 -1.46 0.37
CA SER A 121 -1.49 -2.14 -0.14
C SER A 121 -2.65 -1.16 -0.27
N GLY A 122 -3.47 -1.34 -1.29
CA GLY A 122 -4.59 -0.46 -1.55
C GLY A 122 -5.52 -0.98 -2.63
N GLY A 123 -6.53 -0.17 -2.94
CA GLY A 123 -7.49 -0.49 -3.98
C GLY A 123 -8.59 0.56 -4.13
N ARG A 124 -9.53 0.29 -5.02
CA ARG A 124 -10.72 1.10 -5.24
C ARG A 124 -11.89 0.56 -4.41
N TYR A 125 -12.63 1.46 -3.80
CA TYR A 125 -13.82 1.16 -3.00
C TYR A 125 -14.90 2.22 -3.27
N ASP A 126 -16.00 1.80 -3.89
CA ASP A 126 -17.06 2.71 -4.31
C ASP A 126 -18.22 2.76 -3.30
N ASP A 127 -18.40 1.72 -2.50
CA ASP A 127 -19.56 1.59 -1.61
C ASP A 127 -19.26 2.01 -0.16
N LEU A 128 -18.00 2.00 0.25
CA LEU A 128 -17.62 2.25 1.64
C LEU A 128 -18.11 3.61 2.17
N LEU A 129 -18.01 4.66 1.37
CA LEU A 129 -18.42 6.00 1.79
C LEU A 129 -19.95 6.16 1.87
N SER A 130 -20.71 5.28 1.22
CA SER A 130 -22.17 5.27 1.32
C SER A 130 -22.66 4.90 2.73
N GLU A 131 -21.87 4.13 3.49
CA GLU A 131 -22.14 3.81 4.90
C GLU A 131 -22.06 5.06 5.83
N PHE A 132 -21.47 6.14 5.31
CA PHE A 132 -21.32 7.42 6.01
C PHE A 132 -22.13 8.55 5.36
N ASP A 133 -23.23 8.22 4.67
CA ASP A 133 -24.09 9.15 3.94
C ASP A 133 -23.38 10.00 2.88
N ALA A 134 -22.25 9.53 2.36
CA ALA A 134 -21.44 10.21 1.34
C ALA A 134 -21.20 9.28 0.13
N PRO A 135 -22.24 8.99 -0.70
CA PRO A 135 -22.13 8.06 -1.82
C PRO A 135 -21.17 8.60 -2.89
N MET A 136 -19.94 8.16 -2.86
CA MET A 136 -18.91 8.49 -3.85
C MET A 136 -17.86 7.39 -3.94
N GLY A 137 -17.36 7.14 -5.15
CA GLY A 137 -16.22 6.22 -5.34
C GLY A 137 -14.95 6.81 -4.76
N ALA A 138 -14.13 5.95 -4.19
CA ALA A 138 -12.84 6.31 -3.66
C ALA A 138 -11.77 5.25 -3.97
N ALA A 139 -10.52 5.66 -3.92
CA ALA A 139 -9.37 4.78 -3.93
C ALA A 139 -8.36 5.26 -2.90
N GLY A 140 -7.66 4.35 -2.27
CA GLY A 140 -6.67 4.70 -1.26
C GLY A 140 -5.68 3.56 -1.04
N PHE A 141 -4.72 3.83 -0.18
CA PHE A 141 -3.69 2.86 0.18
C PHE A 141 -3.18 3.09 1.60
N ALA A 142 -2.60 2.04 2.17
CA ALA A 142 -1.84 2.08 3.42
C ALA A 142 -0.38 1.73 3.15
N ILE A 143 0.52 2.33 3.92
CA ILE A 143 1.97 2.09 3.86
C ILE A 143 2.41 1.51 5.19
N ASP A 144 3.18 0.42 5.16
CA ASP A 144 3.87 -0.14 6.33
C ASP A 144 5.17 0.66 6.57
N THR A 145 5.06 1.66 7.43
CA THR A 145 6.18 2.54 7.77
C THR A 145 7.23 1.82 8.62
N ASP A 146 6.84 0.80 9.39
CA ASP A 146 7.76 0.04 10.24
C ASP A 146 8.67 -0.82 9.38
N ALA A 147 8.11 -1.57 8.42
CA ALA A 147 8.88 -2.38 7.49
C ALA A 147 9.87 -1.53 6.65
N ILE A 148 9.43 -0.35 6.19
CA ILE A 148 10.30 0.59 5.46
C ILE A 148 11.41 1.11 6.37
N THR A 149 11.09 1.46 7.61
CA THR A 149 12.07 1.95 8.57
C THR A 149 13.12 0.89 8.90
N GLU A 150 12.70 -0.35 9.16
CA GLU A 150 13.61 -1.47 9.40
C GLU A 150 14.55 -1.71 8.20
N LYS A 151 14.02 -1.63 6.99
CA LYS A 151 14.83 -1.74 5.77
C LYS A 151 15.86 -0.63 5.66
N LEU A 152 15.46 0.61 5.87
CA LEU A 152 16.37 1.77 5.86
C LEU A 152 17.44 1.66 6.95
N LEU A 153 17.10 1.14 8.14
CA LEU A 153 18.05 0.88 9.23
C LEU A 153 19.05 -0.22 8.88
N SER A 154 18.62 -1.27 8.18
CA SER A 154 19.48 -2.39 7.78
C SER A 154 20.46 -2.02 6.66
N ASP A 155 20.06 -1.11 5.79
CA ASP A 155 20.90 -0.59 4.72
C ASP A 155 21.88 0.43 5.34
N LYS A 156 23.06 -0.02 5.73
CA LYS A 156 24.11 0.71 6.46
C LYS A 156 24.53 2.10 5.89
N ASN A 157 23.86 2.58 4.88
CA ASN A 157 24.06 3.88 4.23
C ASN A 157 23.19 5.01 4.81
N THR A 158 22.30 4.74 5.75
CA THR A 158 21.53 5.75 6.44
C THR A 158 22.17 6.07 7.77
N SER A 159 22.87 7.19 7.82
CA SER A 159 23.22 7.83 9.08
C SER A 159 21.94 8.37 9.70
N TYR A 160 21.44 7.69 10.74
CA TYR A 160 20.22 8.09 11.47
C TYR A 160 20.43 9.28 12.42
N THR A 161 21.62 9.78 12.53
CA THR A 161 21.90 11.00 13.24
C THR A 161 21.94 12.17 12.26
N ASP A 162 20.81 12.44 11.65
CA ASP A 162 20.60 13.77 11.11
C ASP A 162 20.35 14.69 12.32
N VAL A 163 21.48 15.09 12.93
CA VAL A 163 21.46 16.02 14.05
C VAL A 163 20.84 17.31 13.52
N PRO A 164 19.74 17.81 14.08
CA PRO A 164 19.17 19.04 13.59
C PRO A 164 20.14 20.22 13.76
N ASP A 165 20.17 21.11 12.77
CA ASP A 165 20.94 22.35 12.84
C ASP A 165 20.43 23.25 13.96
N VAL A 166 19.10 23.18 14.22
CA VAL A 166 18.44 24.07 15.20
C VAL A 166 17.39 23.29 15.99
N LEU A 167 17.48 23.36 17.31
CA LEU A 167 16.39 22.96 18.21
C LEU A 167 15.60 24.21 18.60
N VAL A 168 14.29 24.24 18.30
CA VAL A 168 13.42 25.38 18.59
C VAL A 168 12.63 25.14 19.85
N TYR A 169 12.93 25.89 20.90
CA TYR A 169 12.23 25.87 22.20
C TYR A 169 11.18 26.98 22.24
N ALA A 170 9.98 26.67 22.75
CA ALA A 170 8.94 27.64 22.98
C ALA A 170 8.87 28.01 24.45
N ASN A 171 8.74 29.29 24.76
CA ASN A 171 8.25 29.71 26.06
C ASN A 171 6.74 29.43 26.17
N ASP A 172 6.21 29.37 27.38
CA ASP A 172 4.80 29.11 27.64
C ASP A 172 3.90 30.01 26.80
N GLY A 173 2.96 29.36 26.06
CA GLY A 173 2.02 30.04 25.16
C GLY A 173 2.60 30.45 23.81
N ALA A 174 3.86 30.15 23.50
CA ALA A 174 4.51 30.43 22.22
C ALA A 174 4.64 29.20 21.30
N GLU A 175 4.04 28.05 21.65
CA GLU A 175 4.21 26.76 20.97
C GLU A 175 3.80 26.86 19.50
N ILE A 176 2.68 27.50 19.20
CA ILE A 176 2.21 27.66 17.81
C ILE A 176 3.18 28.50 16.99
N LYS A 177 3.74 29.55 17.58
CA LYS A 177 4.75 30.38 16.90
C LYS A 177 6.03 29.60 16.63
N ALA A 178 6.46 28.76 17.59
CA ALA A 178 7.64 27.92 17.45
C ALA A 178 7.46 26.84 16.38
N ILE A 179 6.29 26.17 16.35
CA ILE A 179 5.95 25.20 15.30
C ILE A 179 5.99 25.86 13.91
N ASN A 180 5.41 27.05 13.76
CA ASN A 180 5.45 27.78 12.50
C ASN A 180 6.89 28.17 12.12
N ALA A 181 7.69 28.59 13.08
CA ALA A 181 9.10 28.92 12.85
C ALA A 181 9.90 27.69 12.35
N VAL A 182 9.67 26.51 12.95
CA VAL A 182 10.25 25.25 12.47
C VAL A 182 9.84 24.95 11.03
N ALA A 183 8.54 25.06 10.71
CA ALA A 183 8.03 24.83 9.36
C ALA A 183 8.67 25.78 8.33
N ASP A 184 8.84 27.06 8.68
CA ASP A 184 9.47 28.04 7.80
C ASP A 184 10.99 27.78 7.64
N MET A 185 11.68 27.38 8.69
CA MET A 185 13.10 26.95 8.60
C MET A 185 13.25 25.75 7.67
N GLN A 186 12.40 24.74 7.83
CA GLN A 186 12.43 23.54 6.99
C GLN A 186 12.16 23.85 5.51
N LYS A 187 11.20 24.74 5.21
CA LYS A 187 10.96 25.24 3.83
C LYS A 187 12.19 25.91 3.21
N ASN A 188 13.05 26.51 4.04
CA ASN A 188 14.30 27.14 3.63
C ASN A 188 15.51 26.20 3.68
N GLY A 189 15.28 24.88 3.84
CA GLY A 189 16.34 23.86 3.82
C GLY A 189 17.15 23.73 5.12
N ILE A 190 16.69 24.33 6.22
CA ILE A 190 17.32 24.22 7.54
C ILE A 190 16.68 23.02 8.26
N ASN A 191 17.50 22.07 8.72
CA ASN A 191 17.03 20.95 9.53
C ASN A 191 16.73 21.43 10.96
N ALA A 192 15.51 21.97 11.15
CA ALA A 192 15.03 22.44 12.45
C ALA A 192 14.05 21.45 13.06
N ARG A 193 14.09 21.29 14.39
CA ARG A 193 13.13 20.47 15.16
C ARG A 193 12.55 21.26 16.30
N PHE A 194 11.25 21.04 16.53
CA PHE A 194 10.55 21.58 17.69
C PHE A 194 10.96 20.81 18.97
N CYS A 195 11.25 21.53 20.04
CA CYS A 195 11.59 20.95 21.34
C CYS A 195 10.31 20.72 22.15
N VAL A 196 10.12 19.49 22.62
CA VAL A 196 8.97 19.07 23.45
C VAL A 196 9.30 18.98 24.94
N LEU A 197 10.52 19.39 25.34
CA LEU A 197 10.95 19.38 26.74
C LEU A 197 10.33 20.56 27.48
N GLU A 198 10.08 20.36 28.78
CA GLU A 198 9.32 21.32 29.58
C GLU A 198 10.12 22.57 29.94
N THR A 199 11.43 22.42 30.10
CA THR A 199 12.30 23.54 30.51
C THR A 199 13.40 23.87 29.51
N LEU A 200 13.81 25.14 29.48
CA LEU A 200 14.91 25.59 28.63
C LEU A 200 16.23 24.92 29.02
N GLU A 201 16.43 24.60 30.30
CA GLU A 201 17.63 23.93 30.79
C GLU A 201 17.71 22.50 30.25
N GLU A 202 16.61 21.78 30.28
CA GLU A 202 16.53 20.44 29.66
C GLU A 202 16.75 20.50 28.14
N ALA A 203 16.17 21.50 27.46
CA ALA A 203 16.37 21.69 26.03
C ALA A 203 17.84 21.94 25.67
N LYS A 204 18.55 22.76 26.46
CA LYS A 204 19.98 23.00 26.28
C LYS A 204 20.83 21.76 26.56
N ALA A 205 20.55 21.06 27.66
CA ALA A 205 21.25 19.82 28.00
C ALA A 205 21.03 18.73 26.94
N PHE A 206 19.82 18.64 26.40
CA PHE A 206 19.50 17.74 25.28
C PHE A 206 20.27 18.13 24.01
N ALA A 207 20.30 19.42 23.66
CA ALA A 207 21.02 19.90 22.49
C ALA A 207 22.52 19.58 22.59
N GLU A 208 23.14 19.84 23.75
CA GLU A 208 24.53 19.52 24.00
C GLU A 208 24.80 18.01 23.87
N LYS A 209 23.98 17.17 24.50
CA LYS A 209 24.08 15.71 24.43
C LYS A 209 23.98 15.17 23.00
N MET A 210 23.09 15.77 22.19
CA MET A 210 22.83 15.35 20.81
C MET A 210 23.75 16.01 19.78
N GLY A 211 24.63 16.97 20.21
CA GLY A 211 25.49 17.69 19.28
C GLY A 211 24.75 18.71 18.42
N ILE A 212 23.64 19.28 18.91
CA ILE A 212 22.89 20.33 18.21
C ILE A 212 23.53 21.69 18.51
N ASP A 213 24.01 22.35 17.49
CA ASP A 213 24.80 23.59 17.66
C ASP A 213 23.96 24.78 18.15
N LYS A 214 22.66 24.80 17.85
CA LYS A 214 21.80 25.96 18.10
C LYS A 214 20.49 25.59 18.78
N VAL A 215 20.21 26.26 19.91
CA VAL A 215 18.86 26.29 20.51
C VAL A 215 18.27 27.68 20.26
N GLN A 216 17.15 27.73 19.52
CA GLN A 216 16.44 28.98 19.27
C GLN A 216 15.20 29.05 20.17
N ILE A 217 15.07 30.16 20.89
CA ILE A 217 13.97 30.39 21.83
C ILE A 217 12.93 31.27 21.17
N ILE A 218 11.67 30.88 21.23
CA ILE A 218 10.54 31.63 20.73
C ILE A 218 9.67 32.06 21.93
N GLY A 219 9.36 33.35 22.00
CA GLY A 219 8.52 33.94 23.04
C GLY A 219 7.37 34.75 22.47
#